data_1b7b88f9722f6cfa2f24543ae15eb809
#
_entry.id   1b7b88f9722f6cfa2f24543ae15eb809
#
_cell.length_a   1.000
_cell.length_b   1.000
_cell.length_c   1.000
_cell.angle_alpha   90.00
_cell.angle_beta   90.00
_cell.angle_gamma   90.00
#
_symmetry.space_group_name_H-M   'P 1'
#
loop_
_entity.id
_entity.type
_entity.pdbx_description
1 polymer ?
#
loop_
_entity_poly.entity_id
_entity_poly.type
_entity_poly.pdbx_seq_one_letter_code
_entity_poly.pdbx_strand_id
1 'polypeptide(L)'
;GLSAYMLTSYYGLPTKTLMNSVADDLIFIDKVIGCKLAMSDDRSPFPTEQEILRIIHQVRLGGFTSGKGGILHIHLGALPEGIEPLLNIARHYPTLISYLSPTHLIRTEALFMQAVEFGKLGGMIDFSTGGSKFDTPHRCVIRALRAGVPLDRITFSSDGHGGVRRVNPETGEITYRPAPLNLNFKEVVALVNEEGVPLEQAIT
;
A
#
# COMPACT_ATOMS: atom_id res chain seq x y z
N GLY A 1 -6.25 22.34 10.73
CA GLY A 1 -6.08 21.08 11.44
C GLY A 1 -5.72 19.95 10.50
N LEU A 2 -5.32 18.81 11.06
CA LEU A 2 -5.04 17.59 10.32
C LEU A 2 -6.17 16.58 10.54
N SER A 3 -6.59 15.90 9.49
CA SER A 3 -7.44 14.71 9.62
C SER A 3 -6.55 13.49 9.83
N ALA A 4 -6.88 12.67 10.84
CA ALA A 4 -6.17 11.43 11.14
C ALA A 4 -7.13 10.26 11.11
N TYR A 5 -6.73 9.18 10.44
CA TYR A 5 -7.44 7.91 10.41
C TYR A 5 -6.48 6.78 10.79
N MET A 6 -7.02 5.65 11.19
CA MET A 6 -6.26 4.52 11.69
C MET A 6 -6.63 3.23 10.95
N LEU A 7 -5.69 2.33 10.93
CA LEU A 7 -5.90 0.93 10.56
C LEU A 7 -5.77 0.09 11.80
N THR A 8 -6.72 -0.82 12.02
CA THR A 8 -6.58 -1.81 13.09
C THR A 8 -5.61 -2.92 12.69
N SER A 9 -5.21 -3.74 13.65
CA SER A 9 -4.23 -4.81 13.48
C SER A 9 -2.79 -4.31 13.24
N TYR A 10 -1.94 -5.18 12.73
CA TYR A 10 -0.51 -4.97 12.52
C TYR A 10 -0.03 -5.87 11.36
N TYR A 11 1.26 -6.20 11.27
CA TYR A 11 1.81 -7.04 10.19
C TYR A 11 1.39 -8.51 10.26
N GLY A 12 1.01 -9.01 11.43
CA GLY A 12 0.85 -10.44 11.70
C GLY A 12 -0.55 -10.99 11.58
N LEU A 13 -0.63 -12.32 11.67
CA LEU A 13 -1.85 -13.11 11.80
C LEU A 13 -1.76 -13.96 13.09
N PRO A 14 -2.90 -14.23 13.74
CA PRO A 14 -4.22 -13.64 13.49
C PRO A 14 -4.22 -12.13 13.71
N THR A 15 -5.16 -11.43 13.07
CA THR A 15 -5.33 -9.97 13.24
C THR A 15 -5.52 -9.62 14.72
N LYS A 16 -4.86 -8.53 15.17
CA LYS A 16 -5.05 -7.99 16.52
C LYS A 16 -6.01 -6.80 16.46
N THR A 17 -7.02 -6.83 17.27
CA THR A 17 -8.11 -5.86 17.28
C THR A 17 -8.27 -5.25 18.68
N LEU A 18 -8.83 -4.06 18.74
CA LEU A 18 -9.14 -3.36 20.00
C LEU A 18 -10.45 -3.85 20.60
N MET A 19 -11.40 -4.21 19.75
CA MET A 19 -12.67 -4.86 20.08
C MET A 19 -12.55 -6.39 19.87
N ASN A 20 -13.58 -7.04 19.40
CA ASN A 20 -13.59 -8.50 19.21
C ASN A 20 -13.14 -8.93 17.81
N SER A 21 -13.34 -8.07 16.82
CA SER A 21 -13.04 -8.38 15.41
C SER A 21 -12.62 -7.13 14.64
N VAL A 22 -12.08 -7.32 13.44
CA VAL A 22 -11.80 -6.22 12.52
C VAL A 22 -13.06 -5.46 12.16
N ALA A 23 -14.20 -6.16 11.97
CA ALA A 23 -15.47 -5.52 11.68
C ALA A 23 -15.95 -4.64 12.87
N ASP A 24 -15.82 -5.14 14.10
CA ASP A 24 -16.20 -4.36 15.30
C ASP A 24 -15.33 -3.10 15.45
N ASP A 25 -14.02 -3.19 15.21
CA ASP A 25 -13.14 -2.02 15.25
C ASP A 25 -13.59 -0.94 14.24
N LEU A 26 -13.98 -1.35 13.03
CA LEU A 26 -14.52 -0.40 12.03
C LEU A 26 -15.87 0.18 12.45
N ILE A 27 -16.74 -0.63 13.07
CA ILE A 27 -18.09 -0.19 13.48
C ILE A 27 -18.02 0.76 14.65
N PHE A 28 -17.29 0.42 15.70
CA PHE A 28 -17.36 1.10 16.98
C PHE A 28 -16.29 2.17 17.20
N ILE A 29 -15.21 2.19 16.40
CA ILE A 29 -14.14 3.18 16.54
C ILE A 29 -14.17 4.12 15.32
N ASP A 30 -14.60 5.35 15.54
CA ASP A 30 -14.84 6.35 14.48
C ASP A 30 -13.68 6.49 13.49
N LYS A 31 -12.45 6.55 13.99
CA LYS A 31 -11.25 6.79 13.18
C LYS A 31 -10.65 5.54 12.51
N VAL A 32 -11.14 4.35 12.82
CA VAL A 32 -10.70 3.12 12.16
C VAL A 32 -11.44 2.97 10.83
N ILE A 33 -10.67 2.92 9.73
CA ILE A 33 -11.20 2.84 8.36
C ILE A 33 -10.83 1.54 7.64
N GLY A 34 -10.01 0.71 8.25
CA GLY A 34 -9.54 -0.53 7.64
C GLY A 34 -8.65 -1.36 8.55
N CYS A 35 -8.04 -2.38 7.97
CA CYS A 35 -7.15 -3.31 8.65
C CYS A 35 -5.76 -3.29 8.01
N LYS A 36 -4.71 -3.46 8.82
CA LYS A 36 -3.31 -3.60 8.38
C LYS A 36 -2.91 -5.06 8.30
N LEU A 37 -2.15 -5.40 7.27
CA LEU A 37 -1.48 -6.69 7.06
C LEU A 37 -0.12 -6.46 6.42
N ALA A 38 0.77 -7.46 6.46
CA ALA A 38 1.98 -7.51 5.66
C ALA A 38 2.07 -8.83 4.88
N MET A 39 2.71 -8.79 3.70
CA MET A 39 3.03 -9.98 2.91
C MET A 39 4.32 -9.78 2.12
N SER A 40 4.91 -10.88 1.66
CA SER A 40 6.15 -10.90 0.88
C SER A 40 7.31 -10.14 1.55
N ASP A 41 7.36 -10.22 2.87
CA ASP A 41 8.35 -9.61 3.76
C ASP A 41 8.77 -10.67 4.77
N ASP A 42 10.05 -10.73 5.14
CA ASP A 42 10.59 -11.68 6.12
C ASP A 42 9.98 -11.54 7.52
N ARG A 43 9.33 -10.40 7.79
CA ARG A 43 8.57 -10.13 9.02
C ARG A 43 7.07 -10.47 8.90
N SER A 44 6.62 -10.90 7.72
CA SER A 44 5.20 -11.19 7.47
C SER A 44 4.84 -12.62 7.87
N PRO A 45 3.56 -12.89 8.15
CA PRO A 45 3.07 -14.23 8.47
C PRO A 45 2.84 -15.11 7.22
N PHE A 46 3.24 -14.68 6.03
CA PHE A 46 2.96 -15.37 4.74
C PHE A 46 1.47 -15.73 4.59
N PRO A 47 0.56 -14.73 4.55
CA PRO A 47 -0.86 -14.99 4.55
C PRO A 47 -1.30 -15.75 3.30
N THR A 48 -2.16 -16.72 3.48
CA THR A 48 -2.82 -17.45 2.39
C THR A 48 -3.95 -16.61 1.78
N GLU A 49 -4.36 -16.93 0.54
CA GLU A 49 -5.51 -16.26 -0.10
C GLU A 49 -6.78 -16.38 0.76
N GLN A 50 -7.01 -17.52 1.41
CA GLN A 50 -8.17 -17.72 2.28
C GLN A 50 -8.14 -16.84 3.52
N GLU A 51 -6.99 -16.60 4.12
CA GLU A 51 -6.84 -15.66 5.24
C GLU A 51 -7.08 -14.22 4.79
N ILE A 52 -6.54 -13.82 3.63
CA ILE A 52 -6.79 -12.51 3.04
C ILE A 52 -8.28 -12.33 2.76
N LEU A 53 -8.97 -13.31 2.16
CA LEU A 53 -10.40 -13.25 1.89
C LEU A 53 -11.23 -13.12 3.17
N ARG A 54 -10.84 -13.79 4.27
CA ARG A 54 -11.51 -13.64 5.57
C ARG A 54 -11.38 -12.21 6.12
N ILE A 55 -10.21 -11.58 5.97
CA ILE A 55 -10.02 -10.19 6.40
C ILE A 55 -10.81 -9.24 5.49
N ILE A 56 -10.82 -9.45 4.17
CA ILE A 56 -11.65 -8.68 3.23
C ILE A 56 -13.13 -8.75 3.63
N HIS A 57 -13.62 -9.93 3.99
CA HIS A 57 -14.99 -10.08 4.49
C HIS A 57 -15.25 -9.19 5.72
N GLN A 58 -14.32 -9.16 6.69
CA GLN A 58 -14.43 -8.36 7.91
C GLN A 58 -14.40 -6.85 7.61
N VAL A 59 -13.46 -6.37 6.79
CA VAL A 59 -13.38 -4.94 6.45
C VAL A 59 -14.59 -4.49 5.64
N ARG A 60 -15.08 -5.34 4.75
CA ARG A 60 -16.29 -5.07 3.96
C ARG A 60 -17.53 -4.97 4.85
N LEU A 61 -17.72 -5.93 5.76
CA LEU A 61 -18.84 -5.94 6.70
C LEU A 61 -18.81 -4.69 7.60
N GLY A 62 -17.66 -4.42 8.23
CA GLY A 62 -17.48 -3.27 9.11
C GLY A 62 -17.64 -1.95 8.36
N GLY A 63 -17.05 -1.82 7.16
CA GLY A 63 -17.16 -0.64 6.33
C GLY A 63 -18.60 -0.35 5.90
N PHE A 64 -19.32 -1.37 5.40
CA PHE A 64 -20.71 -1.23 5.00
C PHE A 64 -21.61 -0.83 6.19
N THR A 65 -21.45 -1.49 7.34
CA THR A 65 -22.28 -1.22 8.53
C THR A 65 -22.03 0.17 9.12
N SER A 66 -20.79 0.66 9.06
CA SER A 66 -20.41 1.97 9.63
C SER A 66 -20.46 3.13 8.63
N GLY A 67 -20.77 2.88 7.35
CA GLY A 67 -20.70 3.88 6.30
C GLY A 67 -19.28 4.32 5.94
N LYS A 68 -18.26 3.51 6.23
CA LYS A 68 -16.85 3.76 5.92
C LYS A 68 -16.38 2.93 4.73
N GLY A 69 -15.22 3.26 4.14
CA GLY A 69 -14.68 2.54 2.99
C GLY A 69 -14.36 1.07 3.26
N GLY A 70 -13.77 0.78 4.42
CA GLY A 70 -13.40 -0.59 4.82
C GLY A 70 -12.31 -1.17 3.91
N ILE A 71 -11.04 -0.85 4.15
CA ILE A 71 -9.92 -1.31 3.33
C ILE A 71 -9.01 -2.29 4.07
N LEU A 72 -8.42 -3.21 3.33
CA LEU A 72 -7.27 -4.01 3.77
C LEU A 72 -6.01 -3.39 3.19
N HIS A 73 -5.26 -2.67 4.02
CA HIS A 73 -3.99 -2.04 3.65
C HIS A 73 -2.84 -3.01 3.89
N ILE A 74 -2.06 -3.28 2.84
CA ILE A 74 -1.09 -4.37 2.82
C ILE A 74 0.31 -3.83 2.56
N HIS A 75 1.19 -3.97 3.57
CA HIS A 75 2.61 -3.71 3.41
C HIS A 75 3.27 -4.82 2.58
N LEU A 76 3.97 -4.45 1.52
CA LEU A 76 4.75 -5.36 0.70
C LEU A 76 6.24 -5.28 1.05
N GLY A 77 6.84 -6.45 1.24
CA GLY A 77 8.29 -6.62 1.27
C GLY A 77 8.90 -6.69 -0.12
N ALA A 78 10.02 -7.36 -0.22
CA ALA A 78 10.78 -7.56 -1.46
C ALA A 78 10.99 -9.04 -1.80
N LEU A 79 10.23 -9.94 -1.19
CA LEU A 79 10.31 -11.37 -1.47
C LEU A 79 9.71 -11.69 -2.85
N PRO A 80 10.14 -12.79 -3.49
CA PRO A 80 9.78 -13.10 -4.87
C PRO A 80 8.29 -13.29 -5.14
N GLU A 81 7.53 -13.70 -4.14
CA GLU A 81 6.07 -13.94 -4.26
C GLU A 81 5.30 -12.66 -4.65
N GLY A 82 5.82 -11.50 -4.20
CA GLY A 82 5.20 -10.20 -4.50
C GLY A 82 3.73 -10.14 -4.08
N ILE A 83 2.85 -9.78 -5.02
CA ILE A 83 1.39 -9.68 -4.80
C ILE A 83 0.59 -10.77 -5.52
N GLU A 84 1.19 -11.90 -5.88
CA GLU A 84 0.48 -12.96 -6.61
C GLU A 84 -0.84 -13.41 -5.94
N PRO A 85 -0.93 -13.58 -4.59
CA PRO A 85 -2.22 -13.87 -3.96
C PRO A 85 -3.29 -12.79 -4.19
N LEU A 86 -2.89 -11.51 -4.27
CA LEU A 86 -3.84 -10.42 -4.54
C LEU A 86 -4.28 -10.42 -6.01
N LEU A 87 -3.40 -10.75 -6.93
CA LEU A 87 -3.73 -10.90 -8.34
C LEU A 87 -4.73 -12.05 -8.55
N ASN A 88 -4.53 -13.18 -7.88
CA ASN A 88 -5.45 -14.30 -7.92
C ASN A 88 -6.84 -13.90 -7.39
N ILE A 89 -6.89 -13.21 -6.25
CA ILE A 89 -8.15 -12.68 -5.71
C ILE A 89 -8.80 -11.71 -6.70
N ALA A 90 -8.05 -10.79 -7.29
CA ALA A 90 -8.57 -9.83 -8.26
C ALA A 90 -9.16 -10.49 -9.51
N ARG A 91 -8.51 -11.54 -10.02
CA ARG A 91 -8.97 -12.30 -11.18
C ARG A 91 -10.22 -13.14 -10.89
N HIS A 92 -10.26 -13.81 -9.73
CA HIS A 92 -11.38 -14.69 -9.36
C HIS A 92 -12.57 -13.95 -8.75
N TYR A 93 -12.31 -12.84 -8.05
CA TYR A 93 -13.30 -12.04 -7.33
C TYR A 93 -13.16 -10.55 -7.65
N PRO A 94 -13.46 -10.09 -8.89
CA PRO A 94 -13.20 -8.70 -9.32
C PRO A 94 -13.86 -7.64 -8.44
N THR A 95 -14.98 -7.95 -7.81
CA THR A 95 -15.67 -7.02 -6.90
C THR A 95 -14.95 -6.78 -5.58
N LEU A 96 -13.97 -7.61 -5.24
CA LEU A 96 -13.20 -7.47 -4.00
C LEU A 96 -11.95 -6.61 -4.15
N ILE A 97 -11.54 -6.29 -5.38
CA ILE A 97 -10.31 -5.56 -5.65
C ILE A 97 -10.31 -4.16 -5.01
N SER A 98 -11.48 -3.52 -4.90
CA SER A 98 -11.63 -2.19 -4.30
C SER A 98 -11.37 -2.15 -2.79
N TYR A 99 -11.34 -3.31 -2.13
CA TYR A 99 -11.02 -3.42 -0.71
C TYR A 99 -9.52 -3.64 -0.45
N LEU A 100 -8.72 -3.83 -1.50
CA LEU A 100 -7.28 -4.10 -1.42
C LEU A 100 -6.49 -2.82 -1.66
N SER A 101 -5.60 -2.49 -0.74
CA SER A 101 -4.71 -1.32 -0.80
C SER A 101 -3.26 -1.74 -0.53
N PRO A 102 -2.59 -2.39 -1.51
CA PRO A 102 -1.18 -2.73 -1.38
C PRO A 102 -0.29 -1.49 -1.50
N THR A 103 0.75 -1.41 -0.66
CA THR A 103 1.73 -0.31 -0.66
C THR A 103 3.16 -0.82 -0.83
N HIS A 104 4.09 0.05 -1.14
CA HIS A 104 5.52 -0.23 -1.40
C HIS A 104 5.77 -1.03 -2.70
N LEU A 105 4.92 -0.86 -3.69
CA LEU A 105 4.89 -1.66 -4.90
C LEU A 105 6.06 -1.43 -5.87
N ILE A 106 7.02 -0.57 -5.50
CA ILE A 106 8.23 -0.29 -6.29
C ILE A 106 9.53 -0.72 -5.58
N ARG A 107 9.45 -1.68 -4.66
CA ARG A 107 10.67 -2.21 -4.00
C ARG A 107 11.57 -2.96 -4.97
N THR A 108 10.98 -3.71 -5.90
CA THR A 108 11.67 -4.44 -6.97
C THR A 108 10.94 -4.24 -8.29
N GLU A 109 11.64 -4.43 -9.42
CA GLU A 109 11.01 -4.35 -10.74
C GLU A 109 9.96 -5.44 -10.95
N ALA A 110 10.20 -6.65 -10.46
CA ALA A 110 9.22 -7.75 -10.53
C ALA A 110 7.91 -7.39 -9.81
N LEU A 111 8.01 -6.83 -8.60
CA LEU A 111 6.85 -6.36 -7.85
C LEU A 111 6.12 -5.22 -8.57
N PHE A 112 6.85 -4.29 -9.18
CA PHE A 112 6.26 -3.23 -10.01
C PHE A 112 5.47 -3.78 -11.20
N MET A 113 5.99 -4.80 -11.89
CA MET A 113 5.26 -5.41 -13.01
C MET A 113 3.96 -6.09 -12.55
N GLN A 114 3.96 -6.74 -11.40
CA GLN A 114 2.74 -7.27 -10.78
C GLN A 114 1.77 -6.14 -10.39
N ALA A 115 2.30 -5.02 -9.86
CA ALA A 115 1.48 -3.86 -9.52
C ALA A 115 0.81 -3.25 -10.77
N VAL A 116 1.52 -3.16 -11.89
CA VAL A 116 0.95 -2.73 -13.18
C VAL A 116 -0.21 -3.64 -13.60
N GLU A 117 -0.05 -4.95 -13.49
CA GLU A 117 -1.15 -5.88 -13.77
C GLU A 117 -2.34 -5.65 -12.84
N PHE A 118 -2.09 -5.52 -11.53
CA PHE A 118 -3.13 -5.25 -10.54
C PHE A 118 -3.87 -3.93 -10.82
N GLY A 119 -3.15 -2.86 -11.17
CA GLY A 119 -3.72 -1.58 -11.55
C GLY A 119 -4.59 -1.66 -12.82
N LYS A 120 -4.18 -2.44 -13.82
CA LYS A 120 -4.97 -2.70 -15.03
C LYS A 120 -6.25 -3.50 -14.77
N LEU A 121 -6.28 -4.32 -13.72
CA LEU A 121 -7.48 -4.99 -13.24
C LEU A 121 -8.41 -4.06 -12.44
N GLY A 122 -8.00 -2.79 -12.20
CA GLY A 122 -8.79 -1.78 -11.48
C GLY A 122 -8.39 -1.60 -10.01
N GLY A 123 -7.31 -2.24 -9.56
CA GLY A 123 -6.79 -2.08 -8.20
C GLY A 123 -6.07 -0.75 -8.00
N MET A 124 -6.08 -0.25 -6.76
CA MET A 124 -5.25 0.89 -6.37
C MET A 124 -3.81 0.44 -6.17
N ILE A 125 -2.86 1.13 -6.76
CA ILE A 125 -1.43 0.87 -6.59
C ILE A 125 -0.76 2.05 -5.91
N ASP A 126 -0.04 1.79 -4.82
CA ASP A 126 0.62 2.82 -4.04
C ASP A 126 2.15 2.72 -4.14
N PHE A 127 2.77 3.82 -4.53
CA PHE A 127 4.21 3.95 -4.63
C PHE A 127 4.74 4.76 -3.45
N SER A 128 5.39 4.08 -2.51
CA SER A 128 6.03 4.76 -1.39
C SER A 128 7.21 5.59 -1.86
N THR A 129 7.22 6.84 -1.44
CA THR A 129 8.32 7.78 -1.72
C THR A 129 9.48 7.63 -0.74
N GLY A 130 9.24 7.02 0.43
CA GLY A 130 10.26 6.55 1.36
C GLY A 130 10.70 5.11 1.11
N GLY A 131 11.76 4.66 1.79
CA GLY A 131 12.23 3.27 1.75
C GLY A 131 13.00 2.88 0.48
N SER A 132 13.19 1.57 0.30
CA SER A 132 13.89 1.00 -0.85
C SER A 132 12.98 0.94 -2.07
N LYS A 133 13.54 1.22 -3.24
CA LYS A 133 12.85 1.22 -4.53
C LYS A 133 13.87 0.99 -5.65
N PHE A 134 13.43 0.33 -6.72
CA PHE A 134 14.30 0.02 -7.86
C PHE A 134 14.46 1.21 -8.84
N ASP A 135 13.49 2.14 -8.84
CA ASP A 135 13.48 3.35 -9.65
C ASP A 135 12.81 4.50 -8.86
N THR A 136 12.86 5.72 -9.37
CA THR A 136 12.20 6.86 -8.71
C THR A 136 10.67 6.74 -8.81
N PRO A 137 9.90 7.11 -7.76
CA PRO A 137 8.46 6.99 -7.78
C PRO A 137 7.78 7.71 -8.94
N HIS A 138 8.19 8.95 -9.28
CA HIS A 138 7.63 9.69 -10.41
C HIS A 138 7.83 8.97 -11.75
N ARG A 139 9.02 8.34 -12.01
CA ARG A 139 9.24 7.55 -13.22
C ARG A 139 8.41 6.28 -13.22
N CYS A 140 8.21 5.65 -12.06
CA CYS A 140 7.31 4.49 -11.95
C CYS A 140 5.87 4.87 -12.30
N VAL A 141 5.39 6.08 -11.94
CA VAL A 141 4.08 6.58 -12.39
C VAL A 141 4.01 6.62 -13.91
N ILE A 142 4.99 7.26 -14.57
CA ILE A 142 5.00 7.36 -16.04
C ILE A 142 5.07 5.97 -16.71
N ARG A 143 5.88 5.07 -16.15
CA ARG A 143 5.95 3.67 -16.64
C ARG A 143 4.60 2.96 -16.49
N ALA A 144 3.91 3.11 -15.36
CA ALA A 144 2.60 2.51 -15.12
C ALA A 144 1.53 3.07 -16.07
N LEU A 145 1.49 4.39 -16.28
CA LEU A 145 0.59 5.05 -17.23
C LEU A 145 0.83 4.54 -18.67
N ARG A 146 2.08 4.47 -19.12
CA ARG A 146 2.45 3.94 -20.43
C ARG A 146 2.08 2.46 -20.59
N ALA A 147 2.07 1.71 -19.50
CA ALA A 147 1.65 0.30 -19.48
C ALA A 147 0.11 0.14 -19.46
N GLY A 148 -0.66 1.23 -19.37
CA GLY A 148 -2.12 1.23 -19.42
C GLY A 148 -2.83 1.20 -18.06
N VAL A 149 -2.13 1.52 -16.98
CA VAL A 149 -2.79 1.73 -15.67
C VAL A 149 -3.47 3.11 -15.70
N PRO A 150 -4.77 3.21 -15.34
CA PRO A 150 -5.43 4.51 -15.24
C PRO A 150 -4.81 5.39 -14.14
N LEU A 151 -4.76 6.71 -14.38
CA LEU A 151 -4.16 7.66 -13.45
C LEU A 151 -4.84 7.64 -12.07
N ASP A 152 -6.15 7.52 -12.04
CA ASP A 152 -6.96 7.44 -10.82
C ASP A 152 -6.75 6.15 -10.00
N ARG A 153 -5.87 5.27 -10.45
CA ARG A 153 -5.47 4.04 -9.75
C ARG A 153 -4.07 4.11 -9.14
N ILE A 154 -3.39 5.26 -9.23
CA ILE A 154 -2.02 5.41 -8.75
C ILE A 154 -2.00 6.43 -7.62
N THR A 155 -1.33 6.09 -6.51
CA THR A 155 -1.14 6.99 -5.37
C THR A 155 0.31 7.03 -4.91
N PHE A 156 0.67 8.11 -4.21
CA PHE A 156 1.91 8.20 -3.46
C PHE A 156 1.65 8.17 -1.95
N SER A 157 2.48 7.44 -1.23
CA SER A 157 2.57 7.53 0.23
C SER A 157 4.00 7.84 0.67
N SER A 158 4.17 8.67 1.70
CA SER A 158 5.50 9.05 2.18
C SER A 158 6.15 7.98 3.06
N ASP A 159 5.38 7.05 3.59
CA ASP A 159 5.82 6.19 4.71
C ASP A 159 6.45 7.04 5.84
N GLY A 160 5.89 8.24 6.06
CA GLY A 160 6.41 9.25 6.97
C GLY A 160 6.56 8.73 8.39
N HIS A 161 7.69 9.02 9.02
CA HIS A 161 8.13 8.43 10.29
C HIS A 161 8.37 6.91 10.28
N GLY A 162 8.17 6.22 9.15
CA GLY A 162 8.64 4.83 8.98
C GLY A 162 10.16 4.73 9.11
N GLY A 163 10.63 3.63 9.70
CA GLY A 163 12.06 3.40 9.91
C GLY A 163 12.79 3.10 8.61
N VAL A 164 13.59 4.03 8.10
CA VAL A 164 14.47 3.80 6.94
C VAL A 164 15.79 3.25 7.43
N ARG A 165 16.07 1.99 7.07
CA ARG A 165 17.35 1.32 7.36
C ARG A 165 18.48 1.99 6.56
N ARG A 166 19.56 2.31 7.24
CA ARG A 166 20.81 2.77 6.62
C ARG A 166 21.95 1.89 7.10
N VAL A 167 22.82 1.51 6.19
CA VAL A 167 24.05 0.77 6.49
C VAL A 167 25.21 1.72 6.23
N ASN A 168 26.08 1.88 7.21
CA ASN A 168 27.34 2.57 7.03
C ASN A 168 28.23 1.69 6.12
N PRO A 169 28.68 2.16 4.95
CA PRO A 169 29.45 1.34 4.01
C PRO A 169 30.85 0.96 4.54
N GLU A 170 31.40 1.73 5.49
CA GLU A 170 32.76 1.51 6.03
C GLU A 170 32.75 0.57 7.25
N THR A 171 31.75 0.72 8.12
CA THR A 171 31.66 -0.02 9.39
C THR A 171 30.68 -1.16 9.39
N GLY A 172 29.77 -1.22 8.42
CA GLY A 172 28.64 -2.16 8.40
C GLY A 172 27.56 -1.84 9.46
N GLU A 173 27.72 -0.76 10.23
CA GLU A 173 26.74 -0.37 11.26
C GLU A 173 25.38 -0.06 10.65
N ILE A 174 24.33 -0.61 11.27
CA ILE A 174 22.95 -0.40 10.86
C ILE A 174 22.33 0.67 11.76
N THR A 175 21.84 1.74 11.14
CA THR A 175 21.06 2.78 11.81
C THR A 175 19.68 2.89 11.18
N TYR A 176 18.70 3.36 11.96
CA TYR A 176 17.34 3.66 11.47
C TYR A 176 17.07 5.14 11.63
N ARG A 177 16.53 5.77 10.60
CA ARG A 177 16.09 7.16 10.64
C ARG A 177 14.64 7.25 10.20
N PRO A 178 13.84 8.18 10.76
CA PRO A 178 12.47 8.38 10.30
C PRO A 178 12.46 8.89 8.84
N ALA A 179 11.53 8.36 8.05
CA ALA A 179 11.30 8.88 6.71
C ALA A 179 10.77 10.32 6.77
N PRO A 180 11.28 11.24 5.93
CA PRO A 180 10.76 12.60 5.87
C PRO A 180 9.31 12.64 5.41
N LEU A 181 8.53 13.60 5.94
CA LEU A 181 7.11 13.76 5.60
C LEU A 181 6.87 14.43 4.24
N ASN A 182 7.87 15.14 3.72
CA ASN A 182 7.74 15.95 2.49
C ASN A 182 8.11 15.20 1.20
N LEU A 183 8.31 13.88 1.25
CA LEU A 183 8.76 13.12 0.09
C LEU A 183 7.73 13.09 -1.04
N ASN A 184 6.45 12.95 -0.72
CA ASN A 184 5.38 13.01 -1.72
C ASN A 184 5.41 14.32 -2.50
N PHE A 185 5.60 15.45 -1.81
CA PHE A 185 5.69 16.76 -2.45
C PHE A 185 6.85 16.82 -3.45
N LYS A 186 8.01 16.23 -3.12
CA LYS A 186 9.15 16.17 -4.04
C LYS A 186 8.84 15.38 -5.30
N GLU A 187 8.15 14.26 -5.16
CA GLU A 187 7.77 13.42 -6.30
C GLU A 187 6.71 14.10 -7.18
N VAL A 188 5.76 14.84 -6.59
CA VAL A 188 4.80 15.68 -7.34
C VAL A 188 5.54 16.76 -8.14
N VAL A 189 6.51 17.45 -7.52
CA VAL A 189 7.34 18.46 -8.21
C VAL A 189 8.12 17.82 -9.37
N ALA A 190 8.67 16.61 -9.19
CA ALA A 190 9.37 15.90 -10.24
C ALA A 190 8.43 15.47 -11.38
N LEU A 191 7.21 14.99 -11.08
CA LEU A 191 6.19 14.69 -12.09
C LEU A 191 5.88 15.89 -12.98
N VAL A 192 5.76 17.08 -12.39
CA VAL A 192 5.46 18.30 -13.15
C VAL A 192 6.67 18.80 -13.93
N ASN A 193 7.83 18.92 -13.30
CA ASN A 193 8.99 19.60 -13.88
C ASN A 193 9.84 18.71 -14.79
N GLU A 194 9.93 17.41 -14.49
CA GLU A 194 10.78 16.48 -15.24
C GLU A 194 9.98 15.66 -16.26
N GLU A 195 8.75 15.27 -15.90
CA GLU A 195 7.93 14.39 -16.72
C GLU A 195 6.80 15.15 -17.46
N GLY A 196 6.60 16.44 -17.19
CA GLY A 196 5.62 17.29 -17.86
C GLY A 196 4.15 16.97 -17.56
N VAL A 197 3.88 16.29 -16.44
CA VAL A 197 2.51 16.01 -16.00
C VAL A 197 1.85 17.30 -15.53
N PRO A 198 0.63 17.66 -15.98
CA PRO A 198 -0.09 18.82 -15.47
C PRO A 198 -0.26 18.76 -13.95
N LEU A 199 -0.10 19.91 -13.26
CA LEU A 199 -0.13 19.96 -11.80
C LEU A 199 -1.43 19.39 -11.23
N GLU A 200 -2.57 19.73 -11.83
CA GLU A 200 -3.89 19.22 -11.43
C GLU A 200 -4.00 17.69 -11.51
N GLN A 201 -3.27 17.06 -12.42
CA GLN A 201 -3.20 15.60 -12.53
C GLN A 201 -2.21 14.97 -11.54
N ALA A 202 -1.15 15.72 -11.20
CA ALA A 202 -0.14 15.22 -10.26
C ALA A 202 -0.59 15.28 -8.79
N ILE A 203 -1.62 16.06 -8.46
CA ILE A 203 -2.15 16.25 -7.09
C ILE A 203 -3.52 15.61 -6.85
N THR A 204 -4.14 14.99 -7.86
CA THR A 204 -5.40 14.24 -7.73
C THR A 204 -5.14 12.79 -7.42
#